data_20c97f4e76bf244b940eff47f8fd4283
#
_entry.id   20c97f4e76bf244b940eff47f8fd4283
#
_cell.length_a   1.000
_cell.length_b   1.000
_cell.length_c   1.000
_cell.angle_alpha   90.00
_cell.angle_beta   90.00
_cell.angle_gamma   90.00
#
_symmetry.space_group_name_H-M   'P 1'
#
loop_
_entity.id
_entity.type
_entity.pdbx_description
1 polymer ?
#
loop_
_entity_poly.entity_id
_entity_poly.type
_entity_poly.pdbx_seq_one_letter_code
_entity_poly.pdbx_strand_id
1 'polypeptide(L)'
;MGAGLPSVYYHASREYVGVKNSTKKTAFLTLSSVLTILALATATLGTAHATSATSYSFNLIGPNTAMAHNAIPGTPIAAGDILRLTGSGAFDLSTSSASGGGSFTHYKPDRSVFARGLWVVTGFQSFTSYGGPSPGVQGGVLLVTVSLIGPEATFTGLTLQVSCHVNAPANAPEEGTTLPGLFSVPTGGNTLFHLNN
;
A
#
# COMPACT_ATOMS: atom_id res chain seq x y z
N MET A 1 0.28 -51.17 -7.06
CA MET A 1 -0.89 -50.62 -7.79
C MET A 1 -0.84 -49.09 -7.59
N GLY A 2 -0.32 -48.38 -8.58
CA GLY A 2 -0.17 -46.94 -8.53
C GLY A 2 -1.33 -46.27 -9.21
N ALA A 3 -1.95 -45.35 -8.53
CA ALA A 3 -2.97 -44.45 -9.10
C ALA A 3 -2.30 -43.11 -9.46
N GLY A 4 -2.17 -42.86 -10.75
CA GLY A 4 -1.67 -41.59 -11.27
C GLY A 4 -2.70 -40.48 -11.15
N LEU A 5 -2.26 -39.30 -10.75
CA LEU A 5 -3.04 -38.05 -10.75
C LEU A 5 -3.06 -37.43 -12.15
N PRO A 6 -4.17 -36.88 -12.60
CA PRO A 6 -4.25 -36.21 -13.89
C PRO A 6 -3.59 -34.80 -13.84
N SER A 7 -2.68 -34.58 -14.80
CA SER A 7 -2.09 -33.28 -15.08
C SER A 7 -3.10 -32.38 -15.80
N VAL A 8 -3.46 -31.25 -15.19
CA VAL A 8 -4.28 -30.23 -15.82
C VAL A 8 -3.37 -29.20 -16.49
N TYR A 9 -3.29 -29.26 -17.82
CA TYR A 9 -2.64 -28.27 -18.65
C TYR A 9 -3.57 -27.05 -18.84
N TYR A 10 -3.18 -25.89 -18.36
CA TYR A 10 -3.82 -24.63 -18.73
C TYR A 10 -3.17 -24.07 -20.00
N HIS A 11 -3.94 -24.05 -21.08
CA HIS A 11 -3.61 -23.35 -22.31
C HIS A 11 -3.92 -21.84 -22.14
N ALA A 12 -2.89 -21.01 -22.16
CA ALA A 12 -3.02 -19.57 -22.27
C ALA A 12 -3.16 -19.16 -23.74
N SER A 13 -4.34 -18.75 -24.15
CA SER A 13 -4.60 -18.17 -25.47
C SER A 13 -4.16 -16.70 -25.45
N ARG A 14 -3.15 -16.35 -26.27
CA ARG A 14 -2.80 -14.96 -26.59
C ARG A 14 -3.71 -14.44 -27.67
N GLU A 15 -4.59 -13.50 -27.37
CA GLU A 15 -5.24 -12.68 -28.38
C GLU A 15 -4.34 -11.48 -28.74
N TYR A 16 -3.96 -11.45 -30.01
CA TYR A 16 -3.27 -10.31 -30.64
C TYR A 16 -4.31 -9.33 -31.15
N VAL A 17 -4.44 -8.16 -30.52
CA VAL A 17 -5.26 -7.07 -31.06
C VAL A 17 -4.39 -6.22 -31.98
N GLY A 18 -4.65 -6.33 -33.28
CA GLY A 18 -4.00 -5.53 -34.31
C GLY A 18 -4.54 -4.09 -34.33
N VAL A 19 -3.66 -3.12 -34.13
CA VAL A 19 -3.94 -1.69 -34.26
C VAL A 19 -3.79 -1.30 -35.72
N LYS A 20 -4.92 -0.94 -36.40
CA LYS A 20 -4.92 -0.34 -37.72
C LYS A 20 -4.64 1.15 -37.65
N ASN A 21 -3.51 1.58 -38.18
CA ASN A 21 -3.21 2.98 -38.45
C ASN A 21 -4.06 3.49 -39.61
N SER A 22 -4.88 4.49 -39.36
CA SER A 22 -5.57 5.27 -40.39
C SER A 22 -5.02 6.69 -40.44
N THR A 23 -4.15 6.94 -41.42
CA THR A 23 -3.68 8.27 -41.80
C THR A 23 -4.75 8.96 -42.66
N LYS A 24 -5.34 10.07 -42.20
CA LYS A 24 -6.01 11.02 -43.06
C LYS A 24 -5.36 12.38 -42.98
N LYS A 25 -4.64 12.73 -44.04
CA LYS A 25 -4.17 14.07 -44.35
C LYS A 25 -5.38 14.90 -44.78
N THR A 26 -5.58 16.08 -44.18
CA THR A 26 -6.35 17.16 -44.78
C THR A 26 -5.67 18.47 -44.47
N ALA A 27 -5.13 19.05 -45.51
CA ALA A 27 -4.63 20.42 -45.55
C ALA A 27 -5.80 21.36 -45.77
N PHE A 28 -5.89 22.45 -45.01
CA PHE A 28 -6.60 23.64 -45.44
C PHE A 28 -5.82 24.88 -45.00
N LEU A 29 -5.40 25.63 -45.99
CA LEU A 29 -4.97 27.03 -45.94
C LEU A 29 -6.20 27.95 -45.79
N THR A 30 -6.09 29.00 -45.00
CA THR A 30 -6.51 30.39 -45.28
C THR A 30 -6.27 31.24 -44.04
N LEU A 31 -5.44 32.18 -44.16
CA LEU A 31 -5.60 33.63 -44.43
C LEU A 31 -5.99 34.48 -43.21
N SER A 32 -4.98 35.16 -42.68
CA SER A 32 -4.92 36.57 -42.28
C SER A 32 -6.15 37.21 -41.57
N SER A 33 -5.96 37.61 -40.31
CA SER A 33 -6.43 38.89 -39.81
C SER A 33 -5.64 39.29 -38.57
N VAL A 34 -4.82 40.33 -38.74
CA VAL A 34 -4.17 41.06 -37.63
C VAL A 34 -5.24 41.83 -36.88
N LEU A 35 -5.50 41.43 -35.64
CA LEU A 35 -6.23 42.27 -34.70
C LEU A 35 -5.41 42.37 -33.43
N THR A 36 -4.72 43.52 -33.30
CA THR A 36 -3.95 43.87 -32.13
C THR A 36 -4.94 44.18 -30.98
N ILE A 37 -5.16 43.26 -30.09
CA ILE A 37 -5.85 43.51 -28.83
C ILE A 37 -4.76 43.62 -27.76
N LEU A 38 -4.55 44.83 -27.30
CA LEU A 38 -3.76 45.16 -26.13
C LEU A 38 -4.53 44.67 -24.90
N ALA A 39 -4.37 43.41 -24.52
CA ALA A 39 -4.91 42.87 -23.29
C ALA A 39 -4.00 43.27 -22.13
N LEU A 40 -4.50 44.19 -21.31
CA LEU A 40 -3.92 44.51 -20.00
C LEU A 40 -3.94 43.22 -19.17
N ALA A 41 -2.80 42.52 -19.10
CA ALA A 41 -2.64 41.37 -18.19
C ALA A 41 -2.59 41.92 -16.76
N THR A 42 -3.72 41.95 -16.08
CA THR A 42 -3.77 42.06 -14.63
C THR A 42 -3.20 40.75 -14.10
N ALA A 43 -1.93 40.78 -13.72
CA ALA A 43 -1.31 39.68 -12.97
C ALA A 43 -2.05 39.59 -11.62
N THR A 44 -3.05 38.73 -11.54
CA THR A 44 -3.54 38.26 -10.25
C THR A 44 -2.40 37.51 -9.64
N LEU A 45 -1.71 38.14 -8.67
CA LEU A 45 -0.82 37.42 -7.75
C LEU A 45 -1.73 36.44 -6.99
N GLY A 46 -1.89 35.25 -7.56
CA GLY A 46 -2.46 34.12 -6.86
C GLY A 46 -1.60 33.91 -5.62
N THR A 47 -2.17 34.16 -4.45
CA THR A 47 -1.57 33.71 -3.20
C THR A 47 -1.37 32.22 -3.33
N ALA A 48 -0.10 31.81 -3.54
CA ALA A 48 0.26 30.39 -3.45
C ALA A 48 -0.13 29.99 -2.01
N HIS A 49 -1.26 29.33 -1.88
CA HIS A 49 -1.56 28.62 -0.65
C HIS A 49 -0.46 27.58 -0.54
N ALA A 50 0.41 27.76 0.46
CA ALA A 50 1.32 26.70 0.86
C ALA A 50 0.46 25.48 1.14
N THR A 51 0.43 24.53 0.23
CA THR A 51 -0.18 23.22 0.47
C THR A 51 0.60 22.65 1.64
N SER A 52 -0.07 22.53 2.79
CA SER A 52 0.51 21.88 3.96
C SER A 52 1.09 20.56 3.49
N ALA A 53 2.36 20.33 3.80
CA ALA A 53 3.01 19.07 3.47
C ALA A 53 2.12 17.92 4.00
N THR A 54 1.67 17.07 3.09
CA THR A 54 0.77 15.95 3.38
C THR A 54 1.47 14.61 3.24
N SER A 55 2.80 14.68 3.16
CA SER A 55 3.67 13.52 3.06
C SER A 55 4.09 13.04 4.44
N TYR A 56 4.05 11.74 4.60
CA TYR A 56 4.39 11.06 5.85
C TYR A 56 5.36 9.92 5.59
N SER A 57 6.19 9.61 6.58
CA SER A 57 6.86 8.33 6.69
C SER A 57 6.24 7.49 7.80
N PHE A 58 6.31 6.17 7.67
CA PHE A 58 5.95 5.23 8.73
C PHE A 58 7.07 4.23 8.98
N ASN A 59 7.25 3.87 10.24
CA ASN A 59 8.26 2.91 10.66
C ASN A 59 7.63 1.85 11.56
N LEU A 60 7.97 0.59 11.30
CA LEU A 60 7.72 -0.52 12.20
C LEU A 60 8.89 -0.58 13.18
N ILE A 61 8.68 -0.05 14.39
CA ILE A 61 9.73 0.03 15.41
C ILE A 61 9.92 -1.36 16.04
N GLY A 62 11.01 -2.02 15.65
CA GLY A 62 11.23 -3.42 15.99
C GLY A 62 10.29 -4.36 15.21
N PRO A 63 10.28 -5.64 15.59
CA PRO A 63 9.38 -6.61 14.96
C PRO A 63 7.93 -6.36 15.37
N ASN A 64 7.07 -6.15 14.39
CA ASN A 64 5.63 -6.14 14.58
C ASN A 64 5.08 -7.53 14.33
N THR A 65 4.21 -8.02 15.20
CA THR A 65 3.64 -9.36 15.12
C THR A 65 2.11 -9.33 15.14
N ALA A 66 1.51 -10.13 14.28
CA ALA A 66 0.08 -10.36 14.27
C ALA A 66 -0.23 -11.85 14.17
N MET A 67 -1.32 -12.28 14.82
CA MET A 67 -1.75 -13.67 14.87
C MET A 67 -2.98 -13.89 14.00
N ALA A 68 -3.04 -15.05 13.35
CA ALA A 68 -4.23 -15.53 12.69
C ALA A 68 -5.24 -16.02 13.75
N HIS A 69 -6.40 -15.36 13.85
CA HIS A 69 -7.44 -15.75 14.80
C HIS A 69 -8.05 -17.11 14.43
N ASN A 70 -8.26 -17.32 13.13
CA ASN A 70 -8.84 -18.54 12.60
C ASN A 70 -7.95 -19.15 11.50
N ALA A 71 -8.12 -20.42 11.23
CA ALA A 71 -7.58 -21.03 10.03
C ALA A 71 -8.29 -20.47 8.79
N ILE A 72 -7.54 -20.22 7.72
CA ILE A 72 -8.07 -19.70 6.46
C ILE A 72 -8.22 -20.85 5.46
N PRO A 73 -9.45 -21.25 5.11
CA PRO A 73 -9.69 -22.35 4.17
C PRO A 73 -8.97 -22.14 2.83
N GLY A 74 -8.35 -23.20 2.31
CA GLY A 74 -7.63 -23.14 1.03
C GLY A 74 -6.26 -22.45 1.08
N THR A 75 -5.80 -22.07 2.27
CA THR A 75 -4.47 -21.49 2.49
C THR A 75 -3.68 -22.30 3.53
N PRO A 76 -2.34 -22.13 3.60
CA PRO A 76 -1.55 -22.77 4.65
C PRO A 76 -1.64 -22.06 6.02
N ILE A 77 -2.52 -21.08 6.19
CA ILE A 77 -2.68 -20.32 7.44
C ILE A 77 -3.60 -21.08 8.40
N ALA A 78 -3.05 -21.45 9.55
CA ALA A 78 -3.78 -22.08 10.65
C ALA A 78 -4.09 -21.07 11.76
N ALA A 79 -5.09 -21.37 12.60
CA ALA A 79 -5.33 -20.59 13.81
C ALA A 79 -4.08 -20.60 14.71
N GLY A 80 -3.70 -19.44 15.24
CA GLY A 80 -2.51 -19.26 16.05
C GLY A 80 -1.20 -19.11 15.28
N ASP A 81 -1.21 -19.18 13.93
CA ASP A 81 -0.05 -18.79 13.12
C ASP A 81 0.30 -17.32 13.38
N ILE A 82 1.59 -17.00 13.36
CA ILE A 82 2.08 -15.64 13.62
C ILE A 82 2.82 -15.11 12.39
N LEU A 83 2.43 -13.93 11.95
CA LEU A 83 3.18 -13.14 10.98
C LEU A 83 4.00 -12.08 11.71
N ARG A 84 5.29 -12.05 11.47
CA ARG A 84 6.22 -11.03 11.94
C ARG A 84 6.65 -10.15 10.79
N LEU A 85 6.53 -8.84 10.96
CA LEU A 85 6.90 -7.83 9.96
C LEU A 85 7.97 -6.89 10.52
N THR A 86 8.90 -6.48 9.67
CA THR A 86 9.83 -5.36 9.90
C THR A 86 9.91 -4.52 8.64
N GLY A 87 10.15 -3.23 8.78
CA GLY A 87 10.29 -2.36 7.62
C GLY A 87 9.75 -0.95 7.84
N SER A 88 9.59 -0.22 6.75
CA SER A 88 9.15 1.17 6.75
C SER A 88 8.62 1.59 5.38
N GLY A 89 8.09 2.80 5.31
CA GLY A 89 7.63 3.37 4.06
C GLY A 89 7.25 4.83 4.19
N ALA A 90 6.67 5.35 3.12
CA ALA A 90 6.16 6.70 3.05
C ALA A 90 4.82 6.72 2.30
N PHE A 91 4.01 7.74 2.56
CA PHE A 91 2.78 7.97 1.83
C PHE A 91 2.50 9.47 1.72
N ASP A 92 1.73 9.83 0.70
CA ASP A 92 1.35 11.21 0.42
C ASP A 92 -0.17 11.27 0.20
N LEU A 93 -0.83 12.10 1.02
CA LEU A 93 -2.29 12.25 0.99
C LEU A 93 -2.76 13.04 -0.22
N SER A 94 -1.94 13.96 -0.74
CA SER A 94 -2.31 14.81 -1.88
C SER A 94 -2.34 14.03 -3.19
N THR A 95 -1.44 13.06 -3.32
CA THR A 95 -1.33 12.19 -4.50
C THR A 95 -1.96 10.82 -4.30
N SER A 96 -2.45 10.53 -3.08
CA SER A 96 -2.98 9.20 -2.71
C SER A 96 -1.99 8.07 -3.06
N SER A 97 -0.72 8.29 -2.78
CA SER A 97 0.35 7.37 -3.11
C SER A 97 1.04 6.84 -1.86
N ALA A 98 1.56 5.63 -1.94
CA ALA A 98 2.38 5.03 -0.90
C ALA A 98 3.46 4.14 -1.48
N SER A 99 4.58 4.06 -0.77
CA SER A 99 5.71 3.19 -1.08
C SER A 99 6.33 2.66 0.21
N GLY A 100 7.07 1.59 0.11
CA GLY A 100 7.75 1.00 1.26
C GLY A 100 7.83 -0.50 1.17
N GLY A 101 8.34 -1.11 2.24
CA GLY A 101 8.52 -2.53 2.31
C GLY A 101 9.42 -2.96 3.46
N GLY A 102 9.71 -4.25 3.47
CA GLY A 102 10.55 -4.84 4.48
C GLY A 102 10.57 -6.36 4.39
N SER A 103 10.82 -7.02 5.51
CA SER A 103 10.81 -8.47 5.56
C SER A 103 9.62 -9.01 6.35
N PHE A 104 9.21 -10.22 6.02
CA PHE A 104 8.26 -10.98 6.81
C PHE A 104 8.79 -12.37 7.18
N THR A 105 8.29 -12.89 8.29
CA THR A 105 8.42 -14.28 8.67
C THR A 105 7.07 -14.80 9.17
N HIS A 106 6.61 -15.89 8.58
CA HIS A 106 5.41 -16.60 9.01
C HIS A 106 5.83 -17.79 9.87
N TYR A 107 5.34 -17.83 11.09
CA TYR A 107 5.57 -18.90 12.05
C TYR A 107 4.32 -19.72 12.26
N LYS A 108 4.49 -21.01 12.46
CA LYS A 108 3.45 -21.90 12.97
C LYS A 108 3.22 -21.68 14.49
N PRO A 109 2.13 -22.21 15.07
CA PRO A 109 1.86 -22.07 16.50
C PRO A 109 2.99 -22.64 17.40
N ASP A 110 3.71 -23.64 16.92
CA ASP A 110 4.89 -24.23 17.58
C ASP A 110 6.16 -23.37 17.42
N ARG A 111 6.05 -22.20 16.80
CA ARG A 111 7.14 -21.27 16.47
C ARG A 111 8.12 -21.76 15.39
N SER A 112 7.85 -22.88 14.73
CA SER A 112 8.59 -23.25 13.53
C SER A 112 8.36 -22.24 12.41
N VAL A 113 9.39 -21.97 11.61
CA VAL A 113 9.28 -21.06 10.47
C VAL A 113 8.61 -21.80 9.31
N PHE A 114 7.46 -21.30 8.89
CA PHE A 114 6.76 -21.78 7.70
C PHE A 114 7.24 -21.12 6.42
N ALA A 115 7.35 -19.76 6.44
CA ALA A 115 7.82 -19.01 5.27
C ALA A 115 8.56 -17.74 5.69
N ARG A 116 9.42 -17.24 4.80
CA ARG A 116 10.11 -15.95 4.91
C ARG A 116 10.14 -15.27 3.56
N GLY A 117 10.19 -13.94 3.58
CA GLY A 117 10.28 -13.17 2.35
C GLY A 117 10.28 -11.68 2.59
N LEU A 118 9.93 -10.97 1.52
CA LEU A 118 9.81 -9.52 1.52
C LEU A 118 8.34 -9.13 1.40
N TRP A 119 7.98 -7.99 1.96
CA TRP A 119 6.72 -7.33 1.65
C TRP A 119 7.01 -5.98 0.98
N VAL A 120 6.16 -5.58 0.06
CA VAL A 120 6.26 -4.31 -0.65
C VAL A 120 4.89 -3.65 -0.71
N VAL A 121 4.86 -2.32 -0.52
CA VAL A 121 3.66 -1.52 -0.73
C VAL A 121 3.42 -1.38 -2.23
N THR A 122 2.18 -1.64 -2.65
CA THR A 122 1.75 -1.54 -4.04
C THR A 122 0.65 -0.49 -4.26
N GLY A 123 0.09 0.07 -3.18
CA GLY A 123 -0.92 1.13 -3.27
C GLY A 123 -1.28 1.72 -1.92
N PHE A 124 -1.76 2.96 -1.95
CA PHE A 124 -2.36 3.67 -0.82
C PHE A 124 -3.86 3.36 -0.77
N GLN A 125 -4.42 3.19 0.43
CA GLN A 125 -5.87 3.05 0.60
C GLN A 125 -6.44 4.21 1.41
N SER A 126 -5.94 4.42 2.64
CA SER A 126 -6.41 5.50 3.50
C SER A 126 -5.45 5.78 4.65
N PHE A 127 -5.56 6.97 5.24
CA PHE A 127 -4.93 7.33 6.50
C PHE A 127 -5.89 8.14 7.36
N THR A 128 -6.06 7.71 8.61
CA THR A 128 -6.81 8.45 9.63
C THR A 128 -5.82 8.93 10.67
N SER A 129 -5.57 10.25 10.73
CA SER A 129 -4.67 10.84 11.73
C SER A 129 -5.38 11.04 13.06
N TYR A 130 -4.66 10.80 14.14
CA TYR A 130 -5.05 11.15 15.51
C TYR A 130 -4.35 12.42 15.99
N GLY A 131 -3.56 13.08 15.12
CA GLY A 131 -2.67 14.16 15.49
C GLY A 131 -1.44 13.66 16.26
N GLY A 132 -0.66 14.57 16.82
CA GLY A 132 0.52 14.25 17.59
C GLY A 132 0.89 15.31 18.61
N PRO A 133 1.67 14.97 19.64
CA PRO A 133 2.05 15.87 20.74
C PRO A 133 3.10 16.92 20.31
N SER A 134 3.78 16.72 19.20
CA SER A 134 4.82 17.59 18.70
C SER A 134 4.83 17.64 17.18
N PRO A 135 5.38 18.70 16.56
CA PRO A 135 5.59 18.75 15.14
C PRO A 135 6.35 17.53 14.63
N GLY A 136 5.82 16.90 13.60
CA GLY A 136 6.43 15.73 12.96
C GLY A 136 5.98 14.37 13.50
N VAL A 137 5.64 14.21 14.77
CA VAL A 137 5.15 12.93 15.31
C VAL A 137 3.64 12.85 15.23
N GLN A 138 3.11 11.79 14.65
CA GLN A 138 1.66 11.59 14.43
C GLN A 138 1.24 10.19 14.87
N GLY A 139 0.05 10.10 15.46
CA GLY A 139 -0.67 8.84 15.59
C GLY A 139 -1.70 8.68 14.48
N GLY A 140 -2.19 7.46 14.32
CA GLY A 140 -3.20 7.20 13.30
C GLY A 140 -3.27 5.76 12.85
N VAL A 141 -4.12 5.52 11.85
CA VAL A 141 -4.26 4.24 11.15
C VAL A 141 -4.01 4.44 9.67
N LEU A 142 -3.02 3.76 9.14
CA LEU A 142 -2.71 3.69 7.72
C LEU A 142 -3.18 2.34 7.16
N LEU A 143 -3.89 2.37 6.04
CA LEU A 143 -4.20 1.20 5.23
C LEU A 143 -3.47 1.31 3.90
N VAL A 144 -2.69 0.30 3.55
CA VAL A 144 -1.99 0.19 2.27
C VAL A 144 -2.20 -1.17 1.65
N THR A 145 -2.17 -1.23 0.33
CA THR A 145 -2.13 -2.49 -0.40
C THR A 145 -0.69 -2.98 -0.46
N VAL A 146 -0.48 -4.27 -0.17
CA VAL A 146 0.86 -4.87 -0.18
C VAL A 146 0.89 -6.18 -0.95
N SER A 147 2.09 -6.57 -1.36
CA SER A 147 2.40 -7.93 -1.81
C SER A 147 3.40 -8.57 -0.85
N LEU A 148 3.17 -9.85 -0.50
CA LEU A 148 4.13 -10.70 0.20
C LEU A 148 4.83 -11.59 -0.82
N ILE A 149 6.14 -11.47 -0.92
CA ILE A 149 6.98 -12.15 -1.90
C ILE A 149 7.84 -13.17 -1.17
N GLY A 150 7.43 -14.42 -1.23
CA GLY A 150 8.20 -15.56 -0.71
C GLY A 150 8.98 -16.28 -1.82
N PRO A 151 9.83 -17.26 -1.47
CA PRO A 151 10.61 -18.01 -2.44
C PRO A 151 9.75 -18.90 -3.36
N GLU A 152 8.60 -19.37 -2.88
CA GLU A 152 7.72 -20.30 -3.60
C GLU A 152 6.43 -19.67 -4.11
N ALA A 153 6.02 -18.55 -3.51
CA ALA A 153 4.75 -17.90 -3.84
C ALA A 153 4.79 -16.40 -3.58
N THR A 154 3.99 -15.66 -4.35
CA THR A 154 3.70 -14.25 -4.14
C THR A 154 2.20 -14.08 -3.92
N PHE A 155 1.84 -13.40 -2.83
CA PHE A 155 0.47 -13.03 -2.52
C PHE A 155 0.31 -11.53 -2.76
N THR A 156 -0.63 -11.13 -3.59
CA THR A 156 -0.83 -9.73 -3.99
C THR A 156 -2.19 -9.22 -3.54
N GLY A 157 -2.34 -7.89 -3.49
CA GLY A 157 -3.61 -7.25 -3.18
C GLY A 157 -4.04 -7.39 -1.71
N LEU A 158 -3.10 -7.69 -0.81
CA LEU A 158 -3.38 -7.78 0.61
C LEU A 158 -3.48 -6.38 1.21
N THR A 159 -4.34 -6.17 2.20
CA THR A 159 -4.36 -4.95 3.00
C THR A 159 -3.42 -5.12 4.18
N LEU A 160 -2.46 -4.21 4.33
CA LEU A 160 -1.68 -4.02 5.55
C LEU A 160 -2.26 -2.83 6.31
N GLN A 161 -2.67 -3.05 7.55
CA GLN A 161 -3.00 -1.99 8.50
C GLN A 161 -1.79 -1.73 9.39
N VAL A 162 -1.44 -0.45 9.54
CA VAL A 162 -0.42 0.05 10.48
C VAL A 162 -1.11 1.01 11.43
N SER A 163 -1.10 0.71 12.73
CA SER A 163 -1.76 1.50 13.78
C SER A 163 -0.75 2.04 14.76
N CYS A 164 -0.72 3.36 14.96
CA CYS A 164 0.11 4.05 15.95
C CYS A 164 -0.77 4.73 17.01
N HIS A 165 -0.55 4.39 18.27
CA HIS A 165 -1.39 4.85 19.39
C HIS A 165 -1.02 6.24 19.95
N VAL A 166 -0.09 6.95 19.34
CA VAL A 166 0.13 8.36 19.68
C VAL A 166 -1.18 9.12 19.55
N ASN A 167 -1.67 9.73 20.63
CA ASN A 167 -2.93 10.48 20.66
C ASN A 167 -4.19 9.68 20.27
N ALA A 168 -4.13 8.37 20.39
CA ALA A 168 -5.21 7.49 19.94
C ALA A 168 -6.50 7.68 20.77
N PRO A 169 -7.68 7.72 20.14
CA PRO A 169 -8.95 7.68 20.86
C PRO A 169 -9.16 6.29 21.49
N ALA A 170 -10.04 6.21 22.51
CA ALA A 170 -10.27 4.99 23.27
C ALA A 170 -10.75 3.77 22.42
N ASN A 171 -11.34 4.03 21.25
CA ASN A 171 -11.81 3.00 20.34
C ASN A 171 -10.89 2.77 19.13
N ALA A 172 -9.66 3.28 19.18
CA ALA A 172 -8.67 3.03 18.13
C ALA A 172 -8.35 1.52 18.04
N PRO A 173 -8.03 1.01 16.84
CA PRO A 173 -7.45 -0.33 16.70
C PRO A 173 -6.18 -0.45 17.55
N GLU A 174 -5.86 -1.64 18.05
CA GLU A 174 -4.63 -1.88 18.81
C GLU A 174 -3.38 -1.49 18.03
N GLU A 175 -2.34 -1.05 18.75
CA GLU A 175 -1.06 -0.65 18.14
C GLU A 175 -0.36 -1.82 17.47
N GLY A 176 0.32 -1.53 16.36
CA GLY A 176 1.09 -2.50 15.61
C GLY A 176 0.60 -2.67 14.19
N THR A 177 0.82 -3.85 13.63
CA THR A 177 0.42 -4.18 12.25
C THR A 177 -0.48 -5.39 12.19
N THR A 178 -1.43 -5.37 11.25
CA THR A 178 -2.26 -6.54 10.92
C THR A 178 -2.41 -6.69 9.40
N LEU A 179 -2.74 -7.91 8.97
CA LEU A 179 -3.32 -8.18 7.64
C LEU A 179 -4.77 -8.60 7.86
N PRO A 180 -5.73 -7.68 7.79
CA PRO A 180 -7.15 -7.97 8.03
C PRO A 180 -7.65 -9.17 7.23
N GLY A 181 -8.36 -10.08 7.88
CA GLY A 181 -8.85 -11.32 7.28
C GLY A 181 -7.83 -12.48 7.27
N LEU A 182 -6.55 -12.23 7.51
CA LEU A 182 -5.49 -13.25 7.56
C LEU A 182 -4.83 -13.30 8.95
N PHE A 183 -4.10 -12.26 9.31
CA PHE A 183 -3.42 -12.09 10.60
C PHE A 183 -4.02 -10.85 11.27
N SER A 184 -5.15 -11.01 11.94
CA SER A 184 -6.02 -9.91 12.37
C SER A 184 -5.83 -9.48 13.83
N VAL A 185 -5.09 -10.25 14.63
CA VAL A 185 -4.87 -9.95 16.04
C VAL A 185 -3.46 -9.45 16.25
N PRO A 186 -3.22 -8.15 16.54
CA PRO A 186 -1.90 -7.65 16.89
C PRO A 186 -1.40 -8.35 18.16
N THR A 187 -0.15 -8.78 18.19
CA THR A 187 0.45 -9.49 19.34
C THR A 187 1.73 -8.84 19.83
N GLY A 188 2.16 -7.75 19.19
CA GLY A 188 3.30 -6.96 19.62
C GLY A 188 3.89 -6.10 18.52
N GLY A 189 4.77 -5.19 18.94
CA GLY A 189 5.43 -4.21 18.08
C GLY A 189 4.84 -2.81 18.26
N ASN A 190 5.65 -1.81 17.89
CA ASN A 190 5.26 -0.41 17.91
C ASN A 190 5.39 0.16 16.51
N THR A 191 4.64 1.20 16.23
CA THR A 191 4.66 1.91 14.95
C THR A 191 4.81 3.41 15.19
N LEU A 192 5.29 4.13 14.21
CA LEU A 192 5.44 5.57 14.29
C LEU A 192 5.20 6.20 12.93
N PHE A 193 4.43 7.28 12.92
CA PHE A 193 4.28 8.15 11.77
C PHE A 193 5.03 9.47 11.98
N HIS A 194 5.72 9.93 10.96
CA HIS A 194 6.32 11.25 10.90
C HIS A 194 5.76 12.04 9.73
N LEU A 195 5.33 13.27 10.01
CA LEU A 195 5.03 14.25 8.97
C LEU A 195 6.35 14.74 8.38
N ASN A 196 6.51 14.60 7.08
CA ASN A 196 7.66 15.12 6.34
C ASN A 196 7.35 16.57 5.92
N ASN A 197 8.19 17.50 6.35
CA ASN A 197 8.09 18.93 6.02
C ASN A 197 8.86 19.25 4.74
#